data_3c73ad418370dd2d5c463aed10a15bd5
#
_entry.id   3c73ad418370dd2d5c463aed10a15bd5
#
_cell.length_a   1.000
_cell.length_b   1.000
_cell.length_c   1.000
_cell.angle_alpha   90.00
_cell.angle_beta   90.00
_cell.angle_gamma   90.00
#
_symmetry.space_group_name_H-M   'P 1'
#
loop_
_entity.id
_entity.type
_entity.pdbx_description
1 polymer ?
#
loop_
_entity_poly.entity_id
_entity_poly.type
_entity_poly.pdbx_seq_one_letter_code
_entity_poly.pdbx_strand_id
1 'polypeptide(L)'
;ENLERFSRDYFDACIYDEAHHTSAGSYKRVMDYFTPEFTLGMTATPDKRDDNIEGRNIYEIFDHNIAYEIRLQQAMDEDLLCPFHYFGITDLAMISDEGKSKEEQLENFRYLTSDDRVKYVMEQAAYFGYSGDRVKGLIFCSRIEEAREISKTFNEQGLRTIALSGADSEETRADAIERLTMDVQSEEDNYLDYIITVDIFSEGTDIVEVNQVIML
;
A
#
# COMPACT_ATOMS: atom_id res chain seq x y z
N GLU A 1 8.12 25.36 -5.43
CA GLU A 1 8.19 26.61 -6.24
C GLU A 1 7.48 27.81 -5.60
N ASN A 2 6.77 27.66 -4.48
CA ASN A 2 5.97 28.73 -3.88
C ASN A 2 6.29 29.05 -2.41
N LEU A 3 7.36 28.51 -1.84
CA LEU A 3 7.72 28.74 -0.43
C LEU A 3 7.94 30.24 -0.15
N GLU A 4 8.58 30.95 -1.07
CA GLU A 4 8.90 32.38 -0.95
C GLU A 4 7.67 33.30 -0.88
N ARG A 5 6.46 32.79 -1.09
CA ARG A 5 5.21 33.53 -0.88
C ARG A 5 4.87 33.72 0.59
N PHE A 6 5.48 32.95 1.46
CA PHE A 6 5.27 32.99 2.90
C PHE A 6 6.55 33.46 3.58
N SER A 7 6.45 34.25 4.66
CA SER A 7 7.59 34.51 5.52
C SER A 7 8.03 33.24 6.24
N ARG A 8 9.28 33.18 6.67
CA ARG A 8 9.83 31.99 7.34
C ARG A 8 9.12 31.65 8.65
N ASP A 9 8.58 32.63 9.32
CA ASP A 9 7.83 32.61 10.59
C ASP A 9 6.31 32.63 10.39
N TYR A 10 5.84 32.33 9.17
CA TYR A 10 4.42 32.40 8.84
C TYR A 10 3.55 31.37 9.60
N PHE A 11 4.12 30.20 9.88
CA PHE A 11 3.45 29.13 10.61
C PHE A 11 4.03 28.98 12.00
N ASP A 12 3.17 29.00 13.01
CA ASP A 12 3.55 28.75 14.42
C ASP A 12 3.83 27.25 14.65
N ALA A 13 3.15 26.36 13.89
CA ALA A 13 3.32 24.91 13.98
C ALA A 13 3.42 24.29 12.59
N CYS A 14 4.31 23.29 12.46
CA CYS A 14 4.43 22.46 11.28
C CYS A 14 4.24 20.98 11.66
N ILE A 15 3.30 20.31 11.00
CA ILE A 15 3.05 18.88 11.15
C ILE A 15 3.47 18.18 9.86
N TYR A 16 4.35 17.19 9.97
CA TYR A 16 4.83 16.38 8.86
C TYR A 16 4.24 14.98 8.97
N ASP A 17 3.26 14.71 8.11
CA ASP A 17 2.76 13.36 7.95
C ASP A 17 3.73 12.52 7.12
N GLU A 18 3.75 11.21 7.32
CA GLU A 18 4.73 10.28 6.75
C GLU A 18 6.18 10.81 6.91
N ALA A 19 6.50 11.20 8.14
CA ALA A 19 7.74 11.88 8.46
C ALA A 19 9.02 11.10 8.10
N HIS A 20 8.93 9.79 7.83
CA HIS A 20 10.04 8.99 7.28
C HIS A 20 10.49 9.49 5.89
N HIS A 21 9.66 10.29 5.20
CA HIS A 21 10.04 10.97 3.96
C HIS A 21 10.73 12.32 4.15
N THR A 22 10.88 12.83 5.38
CA THR A 22 11.47 14.16 5.64
C THR A 22 12.91 14.30 5.17
N SER A 23 13.62 13.19 4.99
CA SER A 23 14.94 13.17 4.35
C SER A 23 14.92 13.37 2.82
N ALA A 24 13.74 13.32 2.17
CA ALA A 24 13.61 13.60 0.75
C ALA A 24 13.75 15.10 0.47
N GLY A 25 14.35 15.45 -0.67
CA GLY A 25 14.73 16.84 -0.97
C GLY A 25 13.59 17.86 -0.94
N SER A 26 12.32 17.44 -1.20
CA SER A 26 11.14 18.31 -1.12
C SER A 26 10.76 18.64 0.31
N TYR A 27 10.70 17.64 1.17
CA TYR A 27 10.39 17.80 2.61
C TYR A 27 11.49 18.59 3.32
N LYS A 28 12.74 18.21 3.10
CA LYS A 28 13.89 18.92 3.68
C LYS A 28 13.88 20.41 3.33
N ARG A 29 13.58 20.76 2.08
CA ARG A 29 13.46 22.15 1.65
C ARG A 29 12.38 22.93 2.42
N VAL A 30 11.25 22.30 2.73
CA VAL A 30 10.17 22.90 3.52
C VAL A 30 10.63 23.10 4.97
N MET A 31 11.24 22.07 5.57
CA MET A 31 11.75 22.12 6.94
C MET A 31 12.84 23.19 7.11
N ASP A 32 13.78 23.29 6.19
CA ASP A 32 14.89 24.28 6.22
C ASP A 32 14.40 25.70 5.97
N TYR A 33 13.23 25.86 5.33
CA TYR A 33 12.69 27.17 5.02
C TYR A 33 11.91 27.78 6.18
N PHE A 34 10.97 27.06 6.77
CA PHE A 34 10.14 27.57 7.86
C PHE A 34 10.82 27.43 9.22
N THR A 35 10.50 28.37 10.12
CA THR A 35 11.00 28.40 11.51
C THR A 35 9.84 28.42 12.49
N PRO A 36 9.04 27.33 12.57
CA PRO A 36 7.90 27.26 13.46
C PRO A 36 8.34 27.18 14.94
N GLU A 37 7.46 27.57 15.86
CA GLU A 37 7.68 27.36 17.29
C GLU A 37 7.51 25.89 17.69
N PHE A 38 6.70 25.14 16.93
CA PHE A 38 6.42 23.72 17.18
C PHE A 38 6.53 22.90 15.89
N THR A 39 7.21 21.77 15.98
CA THR A 39 7.33 20.80 14.87
C THR A 39 6.95 19.40 15.34
N LEU A 40 6.07 18.73 14.61
CA LEU A 40 5.65 17.35 14.86
C LEU A 40 5.84 16.51 13.59
N GLY A 41 6.49 15.36 13.73
CA GLY A 41 6.53 14.31 12.71
C GLY A 41 5.67 13.12 13.12
N MET A 42 4.86 12.61 12.21
CA MET A 42 4.07 11.39 12.40
C MET A 42 4.50 10.36 11.36
N THR A 43 4.69 9.11 11.76
CA THR A 43 5.01 8.00 10.86
C THR A 43 4.70 6.66 11.49
N ALA A 44 4.26 5.72 10.68
CA ALA A 44 4.10 4.32 11.08
C ALA A 44 5.43 3.53 11.02
N THR A 45 6.46 4.05 10.31
CA THR A 45 7.72 3.34 10.04
C THR A 45 8.95 4.18 10.35
N PRO A 46 9.18 4.54 11.64
CA PRO A 46 10.29 5.42 12.02
C PRO A 46 11.67 4.81 11.73
N ASP A 47 11.78 3.49 11.78
CA ASP A 47 13.05 2.75 11.67
C ASP A 47 13.43 2.40 10.21
N LYS A 48 12.70 2.91 9.22
CA LYS A 48 12.80 2.47 7.81
C LYS A 48 14.14 2.78 7.13
N ARG A 49 15.05 3.55 7.75
CA ARG A 49 16.34 3.92 7.12
C ARG A 49 17.50 3.69 8.04
N ASP A 50 18.07 2.53 7.91
CA ASP A 50 19.32 2.09 8.58
C ASP A 50 20.53 2.22 7.63
N ASP A 51 20.50 3.22 6.71
CA ASP A 51 21.59 3.44 5.76
C ASP A 51 22.76 4.25 6.35
N ASN A 52 22.70 4.62 7.63
CA ASN A 52 23.68 5.43 8.37
C ASN A 52 24.13 6.71 7.65
N ILE A 53 23.28 7.25 6.76
CA ILE A 53 23.56 8.52 6.08
C ILE A 53 23.13 9.67 7.00
N GLU A 54 24.09 10.49 7.40
CA GLU A 54 23.88 11.67 8.22
C GLU A 54 22.73 12.57 7.67
N GLY A 55 21.82 12.97 8.54
CA GLY A 55 20.65 13.79 8.21
C GLY A 55 19.52 13.05 7.50
N ARG A 56 19.51 11.72 7.46
CA ARG A 56 18.41 10.88 6.97
C ARG A 56 17.68 10.10 8.07
N ASN A 57 18.24 10.09 9.27
CA ASN A 57 17.62 9.44 10.40
C ASN A 57 16.51 10.37 10.96
N ILE A 58 15.27 9.88 10.99
CA ILE A 58 14.12 10.65 11.48
C ILE A 58 14.29 11.05 12.93
N TYR A 59 14.88 10.21 13.78
CA TYR A 59 15.12 10.53 15.17
C TYR A 59 16.09 11.73 15.32
N GLU A 60 17.13 11.81 14.48
CA GLU A 60 18.04 12.95 14.46
C GLU A 60 17.34 14.22 13.96
N ILE A 61 16.47 14.11 12.95
CA ILE A 61 15.71 15.25 12.38
C ILE A 61 14.79 15.90 13.44
N PHE A 62 14.25 15.11 14.37
CA PHE A 62 13.38 15.57 15.44
C PHE A 62 14.07 15.57 16.82
N ASP A 63 15.41 15.72 16.86
CA ASP A 63 16.23 15.85 18.07
C ASP A 63 16.01 14.72 19.09
N HIS A 64 15.70 13.51 18.63
CA HIS A 64 15.38 12.33 19.44
C HIS A 64 14.20 12.52 20.41
N ASN A 65 13.34 13.52 20.17
CA ASN A 65 12.15 13.77 20.98
C ASN A 65 11.01 12.88 20.49
N ILE A 66 10.61 11.89 21.28
CA ILE A 66 9.48 11.01 21.01
C ILE A 66 8.31 11.49 21.87
N ALA A 67 7.28 12.05 21.24
CA ALA A 67 6.08 12.49 21.95
C ALA A 67 5.18 11.32 22.32
N TYR A 68 5.03 10.36 21.40
CA TYR A 68 4.24 9.14 21.58
C TYR A 68 4.72 8.05 20.65
N GLU A 69 4.72 6.81 21.11
CA GLU A 69 5.01 5.63 20.32
C GLU A 69 4.04 4.51 20.70
N ILE A 70 3.43 3.89 19.69
CA ILE A 70 2.64 2.67 19.85
C ILE A 70 3.06 1.69 18.75
N ARG A 71 3.39 0.47 19.15
CA ARG A 71 3.76 -0.59 18.22
C ARG A 71 2.52 -1.41 17.83
N LEU A 72 2.60 -2.10 16.66
CA LEU A 72 1.50 -2.87 16.07
C LEU A 72 0.82 -3.81 17.09
N GLN A 73 1.61 -4.58 17.84
CA GLN A 73 1.06 -5.52 18.82
C GLN A 73 0.28 -4.78 19.91
N GLN A 74 0.82 -3.70 20.45
CA GLN A 74 0.15 -2.90 21.47
C GLN A 74 -1.13 -2.27 20.92
N ALA A 75 -1.11 -1.77 19.68
CA ALA A 75 -2.29 -1.17 19.06
C ALA A 75 -3.42 -2.20 18.86
N MET A 76 -3.08 -3.46 18.57
CA MET A 76 -4.05 -4.56 18.52
C MET A 76 -4.55 -4.94 19.92
N ASP A 77 -3.67 -5.02 20.92
CA ASP A 77 -4.02 -5.37 22.29
C ASP A 77 -4.93 -4.29 22.95
N GLU A 78 -4.81 -3.03 22.50
CA GLU A 78 -5.62 -1.89 22.95
C GLU A 78 -6.89 -1.67 22.07
N ASP A 79 -7.24 -2.60 21.17
CA ASP A 79 -8.38 -2.51 20.24
C ASP A 79 -8.36 -1.26 19.32
N LEU A 80 -7.19 -0.69 19.07
CA LEU A 80 -7.02 0.43 18.14
C LEU A 80 -6.89 -0.02 16.68
N LEU A 81 -6.51 -1.28 16.48
CA LEU A 81 -6.43 -1.93 15.17
C LEU A 81 -7.20 -3.25 15.21
N CYS A 82 -7.84 -3.61 14.11
CA CYS A 82 -8.46 -4.92 13.98
C CYS A 82 -7.39 -6.03 13.98
N PRO A 83 -7.63 -7.16 14.67
CA PRO A 83 -6.74 -8.30 14.59
C PRO A 83 -6.73 -8.88 13.16
N PHE A 84 -5.56 -9.35 12.73
CA PHE A 84 -5.40 -10.01 11.45
C PHE A 84 -4.57 -11.28 11.57
N HIS A 85 -4.77 -12.19 10.62
CA HIS A 85 -3.94 -13.39 10.48
C HIS A 85 -2.99 -13.22 9.30
N TYR A 86 -1.70 -13.46 9.53
CA TYR A 86 -0.68 -13.43 8.49
C TYR A 86 -0.27 -14.86 8.13
N PHE A 87 -0.30 -15.16 6.84
CA PHE A 87 0.10 -16.46 6.29
C PHE A 87 1.23 -16.27 5.28
N GLY A 88 2.40 -16.79 5.58
CA GLY A 88 3.49 -16.89 4.61
C GLY A 88 3.28 -18.12 3.73
N ILE A 89 3.05 -17.90 2.44
CA ILE A 89 2.83 -18.97 1.46
C ILE A 89 4.04 -19.01 0.54
N THR A 90 4.62 -20.21 0.37
CA THR A 90 5.68 -20.40 -0.61
C THR A 90 5.05 -20.46 -2.00
N ASP A 91 5.44 -19.54 -2.89
CA ASP A 91 5.02 -19.60 -4.30
C ASP A 91 5.59 -20.85 -4.99
N LEU A 92 4.99 -21.24 -6.12
CA LEU A 92 5.39 -22.42 -6.91
C LEU A 92 6.84 -22.32 -7.39
N ALA A 93 7.36 -21.11 -7.63
CA ALA A 93 8.78 -20.85 -7.84
C ALA A 93 9.18 -19.47 -7.29
N MET A 94 10.39 -19.36 -6.77
CA MET A 94 10.97 -18.07 -6.39
C MET A 94 11.53 -17.37 -7.63
N ILE A 95 11.01 -16.18 -7.92
CA ILE A 95 11.41 -15.40 -9.09
C ILE A 95 11.93 -14.03 -8.63
N SER A 96 13.07 -13.64 -9.22
CA SER A 96 13.63 -12.30 -9.06
C SER A 96 14.08 -11.80 -10.44
N ASP A 97 13.87 -10.53 -10.72
CA ASP A 97 14.33 -9.88 -11.95
C ASP A 97 15.69 -9.18 -11.79
N GLU A 98 16.22 -9.13 -10.58
CA GLU A 98 17.50 -8.49 -10.30
C GLU A 98 18.64 -9.16 -11.09
N GLY A 99 19.34 -8.37 -11.90
CA GLY A 99 20.49 -8.82 -12.69
C GLY A 99 20.17 -9.70 -13.90
N LYS A 100 18.89 -9.88 -14.28
CA LYS A 100 18.46 -10.73 -15.38
C LYS A 100 18.37 -10.01 -16.72
N SER A 101 18.58 -10.77 -17.79
CA SER A 101 18.38 -10.31 -19.18
C SER A 101 16.88 -10.07 -19.46
N LYS A 102 16.59 -9.36 -20.58
CA LYS A 102 15.19 -9.13 -21.00
C LYS A 102 14.43 -10.41 -21.30
N GLU A 103 15.12 -11.43 -21.78
CA GLU A 103 14.51 -12.75 -22.09
C GLU A 103 14.12 -13.47 -20.78
N GLU A 104 14.99 -13.48 -19.78
CA GLU A 104 14.69 -14.05 -18.46
C GLU A 104 13.58 -13.28 -17.73
N GLN A 105 13.52 -11.96 -17.86
CA GLN A 105 12.41 -11.13 -17.32
C GLN A 105 11.09 -11.46 -18.01
N LEU A 106 11.10 -11.77 -19.32
CA LEU A 106 9.91 -12.17 -20.05
C LEU A 106 9.43 -13.58 -19.64
N GLU A 107 10.37 -14.50 -19.36
CA GLU A 107 10.03 -15.83 -18.84
C GLU A 107 9.44 -15.74 -17.44
N ASN A 108 10.00 -14.89 -16.56
CA ASN A 108 9.44 -14.60 -15.25
C ASN A 108 8.02 -14.06 -15.37
N PHE A 109 7.79 -13.09 -16.26
CA PHE A 109 6.46 -12.52 -16.49
C PHE A 109 5.45 -13.58 -16.93
N ARG A 110 5.84 -14.46 -17.88
CA ARG A 110 4.97 -15.56 -18.31
C ARG A 110 4.64 -16.53 -17.19
N TYR A 111 5.58 -16.77 -16.28
CA TYR A 111 5.31 -17.59 -15.11
C TYR A 111 4.37 -16.87 -14.12
N LEU A 112 4.63 -15.61 -13.80
CA LEU A 112 3.82 -14.82 -12.88
C LEU A 112 2.35 -14.69 -13.32
N THR A 113 2.11 -14.72 -14.62
CA THR A 113 0.78 -14.64 -15.22
C THR A 113 0.24 -15.98 -15.70
N SER A 114 0.94 -17.09 -15.42
CA SER A 114 0.48 -18.42 -15.83
C SER A 114 -0.83 -18.82 -15.14
N ASP A 115 -1.68 -19.52 -15.86
CA ASP A 115 -2.96 -20.01 -15.34
C ASP A 115 -2.78 -20.86 -14.08
N ASP A 116 -1.71 -21.68 -14.02
CA ASP A 116 -1.42 -22.52 -12.86
C ASP A 116 -1.11 -21.69 -11.61
N ARG A 117 -0.28 -20.63 -11.73
CA ARG A 117 0.01 -19.74 -10.61
C ARG A 117 -1.22 -18.95 -10.18
N VAL A 118 -1.95 -18.38 -11.13
CA VAL A 118 -3.17 -17.62 -10.83
C VAL A 118 -4.20 -18.50 -10.13
N LYS A 119 -4.38 -19.73 -10.61
CA LYS A 119 -5.25 -20.72 -9.98
C LYS A 119 -4.78 -21.07 -8.55
N TYR A 120 -3.47 -21.25 -8.36
CA TYR A 120 -2.89 -21.50 -7.05
C TYR A 120 -3.17 -20.34 -6.08
N VAL A 121 -2.98 -19.09 -6.51
CA VAL A 121 -3.31 -17.90 -5.71
C VAL A 121 -4.79 -17.91 -5.31
N MET A 122 -5.70 -18.18 -6.23
CA MET A 122 -7.12 -18.27 -5.94
C MET A 122 -7.45 -19.40 -4.93
N GLU A 123 -6.84 -20.57 -5.09
CA GLU A 123 -7.01 -21.70 -4.17
C GLU A 123 -6.51 -21.36 -2.77
N GLN A 124 -5.37 -20.69 -2.65
CA GLN A 124 -4.85 -20.24 -1.34
C GLN A 124 -5.73 -19.15 -0.73
N ALA A 125 -6.17 -18.18 -1.51
CA ALA A 125 -7.09 -17.14 -1.06
C ALA A 125 -8.41 -17.73 -0.51
N ALA A 126 -8.98 -18.72 -1.20
CA ALA A 126 -10.17 -19.44 -0.76
C ALA A 126 -9.91 -20.31 0.48
N TYR A 127 -8.75 -20.96 0.56
CA TYR A 127 -8.39 -21.84 1.68
C TYR A 127 -8.23 -21.05 2.99
N PHE A 128 -7.51 -19.93 2.97
CA PHE A 128 -7.33 -19.09 4.14
C PHE A 128 -8.56 -18.24 4.46
N GLY A 129 -9.38 -17.96 3.44
CA GLY A 129 -10.67 -17.32 3.59
C GLY A 129 -10.60 -15.83 3.96
N TYR A 130 -11.73 -15.32 4.39
CA TYR A 130 -11.94 -13.92 4.78
C TYR A 130 -13.04 -13.87 5.86
N SER A 131 -13.17 -12.74 6.55
CA SER A 131 -14.28 -12.49 7.48
C SER A 131 -15.45 -11.83 6.73
N GLY A 132 -16.69 -12.06 7.24
CA GLY A 132 -17.91 -11.48 6.65
C GLY A 132 -18.52 -12.33 5.55
N ASP A 133 -19.48 -11.75 4.83
CA ASP A 133 -20.35 -12.48 3.90
C ASP A 133 -19.75 -12.65 2.51
N ARG A 134 -18.85 -11.77 2.11
CA ARG A 134 -18.13 -11.82 0.83
C ARG A 134 -16.71 -11.32 0.97
N VAL A 135 -15.86 -11.68 0.03
CA VAL A 135 -14.53 -11.11 -0.06
C VAL A 135 -14.59 -9.64 -0.49
N LYS A 136 -13.81 -8.81 0.18
CA LYS A 136 -13.49 -7.43 -0.16
C LYS A 136 -11.98 -7.31 -0.07
N GLY A 137 -11.29 -7.64 -1.18
CA GLY A 137 -9.86 -7.90 -1.17
C GLY A 137 -9.01 -6.89 -1.92
N LEU A 138 -7.76 -6.75 -1.46
CA LEU A 138 -6.70 -6.06 -2.19
C LEU A 138 -5.63 -7.07 -2.60
N ILE A 139 -5.16 -6.98 -3.83
CA ILE A 139 -4.04 -7.77 -4.35
C ILE A 139 -2.95 -6.81 -4.81
N PHE A 140 -1.77 -6.93 -4.23
CA PHE A 140 -0.60 -6.14 -4.60
C PHE A 140 0.30 -6.93 -5.53
N CYS A 141 0.59 -6.36 -6.69
CA CYS A 141 1.48 -6.91 -7.70
C CYS A 141 2.71 -6.04 -7.89
N SER A 142 3.77 -6.63 -8.45
CA SER A 142 4.99 -5.90 -8.77
C SER A 142 4.91 -5.07 -10.05
N ARG A 143 3.97 -5.40 -10.98
CA ARG A 143 3.85 -4.76 -12.30
C ARG A 143 2.39 -4.61 -12.71
N ILE A 144 2.09 -3.53 -13.44
CA ILE A 144 0.73 -3.28 -13.92
C ILE A 144 0.27 -4.30 -14.98
N GLU A 145 1.18 -4.79 -15.79
CA GLU A 145 0.89 -5.83 -16.77
C GLU A 145 0.48 -7.14 -16.08
N GLU A 146 1.18 -7.50 -14.99
CA GLU A 146 0.83 -8.65 -14.15
C GLU A 146 -0.56 -8.44 -13.52
N ALA A 147 -0.81 -7.29 -12.93
CA ALA A 147 -2.10 -6.96 -12.33
C ALA A 147 -3.26 -7.08 -13.33
N ARG A 148 -3.06 -6.62 -14.58
CA ARG A 148 -4.07 -6.71 -15.65
C ARG A 148 -4.35 -8.15 -16.09
N GLU A 149 -3.30 -8.96 -16.27
CA GLU A 149 -3.48 -10.36 -16.68
C GLU A 149 -4.12 -11.18 -15.54
N ILE A 150 -3.72 -10.96 -14.30
CA ILE A 150 -4.36 -11.61 -13.14
C ILE A 150 -5.83 -11.20 -13.05
N SER A 151 -6.14 -9.90 -13.19
CA SER A 151 -7.52 -9.41 -13.18
C SER A 151 -8.36 -10.08 -14.27
N LYS A 152 -7.83 -10.18 -15.47
CA LYS A 152 -8.50 -10.85 -16.59
C LYS A 152 -8.79 -12.32 -16.27
N THR A 153 -7.78 -13.06 -15.80
CA THR A 153 -7.93 -14.49 -15.48
C THR A 153 -8.92 -14.69 -14.31
N PHE A 154 -8.88 -13.83 -13.29
CA PHE A 154 -9.83 -13.88 -12.18
C PHE A 154 -11.27 -13.64 -12.66
N ASN A 155 -11.47 -12.66 -13.55
CA ASN A 155 -12.79 -12.37 -14.14
C ASN A 155 -13.29 -13.55 -15.02
N GLU A 156 -12.42 -14.23 -15.77
CA GLU A 156 -12.74 -15.43 -16.53
C GLU A 156 -13.14 -16.61 -15.63
N GLN A 157 -12.66 -16.63 -14.37
CA GLN A 157 -13.03 -17.62 -13.37
C GLN A 157 -14.27 -17.21 -12.53
N GLY A 158 -14.91 -16.09 -12.86
CA GLY A 158 -16.16 -15.65 -12.24
C GLY A 158 -16.00 -14.70 -11.06
N LEU A 159 -14.79 -14.27 -10.71
CA LEU A 159 -14.57 -13.17 -9.78
C LEU A 159 -14.77 -11.83 -10.47
N ARG A 160 -15.02 -10.78 -9.71
CA ARG A 160 -15.22 -9.42 -10.21
C ARG A 160 -14.05 -8.55 -9.74
N THR A 161 -13.13 -8.27 -10.66
CA THR A 161 -11.89 -7.57 -10.33
C THR A 161 -11.58 -6.43 -11.27
N ILE A 162 -10.79 -5.48 -10.80
CA ILE A 162 -10.21 -4.39 -11.60
C ILE A 162 -8.72 -4.25 -11.26
N ALA A 163 -7.90 -3.97 -12.27
CA ALA A 163 -6.51 -3.63 -12.08
C ALA A 163 -6.33 -2.11 -12.12
N LEU A 164 -5.69 -1.54 -11.10
CA LEU A 164 -5.43 -0.11 -10.94
C LEU A 164 -3.95 0.19 -10.71
N SER A 165 -3.53 1.36 -11.14
CA SER A 165 -2.16 1.86 -10.99
C SER A 165 -2.12 3.35 -10.68
N GLY A 166 -0.93 3.89 -10.48
CA GLY A 166 -0.71 5.31 -10.30
C GLY A 166 -1.16 6.19 -11.49
N ALA A 167 -1.34 5.61 -12.68
CA ALA A 167 -1.79 6.34 -13.88
C ALA A 167 -3.31 6.54 -13.93
N ASP A 168 -4.09 5.80 -13.14
CA ASP A 168 -5.55 5.91 -13.11
C ASP A 168 -6.00 7.16 -12.34
N SER A 169 -7.11 7.78 -12.75
CA SER A 169 -7.64 8.99 -12.13
C SER A 169 -8.13 8.73 -10.69
N GLU A 170 -8.17 9.78 -9.88
CA GLU A 170 -8.75 9.70 -8.53
C GLU A 170 -10.22 9.26 -8.56
N GLU A 171 -10.98 9.71 -9.55
CA GLU A 171 -12.37 9.32 -9.75
C GLU A 171 -12.51 7.80 -10.01
N THR A 172 -11.65 7.24 -10.87
CA THR A 172 -11.62 5.79 -11.16
C THR A 172 -11.28 4.98 -9.91
N ARG A 173 -10.35 5.46 -9.09
CA ARG A 173 -9.97 4.79 -7.84
C ARG A 173 -11.09 4.86 -6.81
N ALA A 174 -11.77 6.02 -6.69
CA ALA A 174 -12.90 6.20 -5.79
C ALA A 174 -14.08 5.30 -6.18
N ASP A 175 -14.41 5.21 -7.48
CA ASP A 175 -15.44 4.29 -8.01
C ASP A 175 -15.10 2.83 -7.66
N ALA A 176 -13.85 2.43 -7.84
CA ALA A 176 -13.43 1.07 -7.52
C ALA A 176 -13.54 0.74 -6.02
N ILE A 177 -13.19 1.70 -5.15
CA ILE A 177 -13.36 1.54 -3.69
C ILE A 177 -14.85 1.45 -3.34
N GLU A 178 -15.70 2.31 -3.88
CA GLU A 178 -17.15 2.27 -3.65
C GLU A 178 -17.72 0.90 -4.05
N ARG A 179 -17.34 0.38 -5.21
CA ARG A 179 -17.76 -0.94 -5.70
C ARG A 179 -17.20 -2.09 -4.87
N LEU A 180 -16.00 -1.98 -4.31
CA LEU A 180 -15.42 -2.96 -3.41
C LEU A 180 -16.16 -3.00 -2.08
N THR A 181 -16.51 -1.83 -1.52
CA THR A 181 -17.05 -1.69 -0.16
C THR A 181 -18.56 -1.79 -0.09
N MET A 182 -19.28 -1.61 -1.22
CA MET A 182 -20.73 -1.57 -1.28
C MET A 182 -21.40 -2.83 -0.68
N ASP A 183 -22.59 -2.62 -0.15
CA ASP A 183 -23.47 -3.72 0.26
C ASP A 183 -24.19 -4.29 -0.96
N VAL A 184 -23.99 -5.56 -1.20
CA VAL A 184 -24.56 -6.29 -2.35
C VAL A 184 -25.98 -6.73 -2.01
N GLN A 185 -26.96 -6.27 -2.79
CA GLN A 185 -28.37 -6.63 -2.65
C GLN A 185 -28.81 -7.67 -3.68
N SER A 186 -28.12 -7.74 -4.82
CA SER A 186 -28.39 -8.67 -5.90
C SER A 186 -27.14 -9.00 -6.71
N GLU A 187 -27.20 -10.09 -7.49
CA GLU A 187 -26.12 -10.44 -8.42
C GLU A 187 -25.96 -9.44 -9.59
N GLU A 188 -26.93 -8.56 -9.79
CA GLU A 188 -26.88 -7.51 -10.82
C GLU A 188 -26.09 -6.28 -10.35
N ASP A 189 -25.77 -6.17 -9.04
CA ASP A 189 -24.99 -5.08 -8.50
C ASP A 189 -23.57 -5.09 -9.08
N ASN A 190 -23.03 -3.91 -9.36
CA ASN A 190 -21.70 -3.75 -9.96
C ASN A 190 -20.59 -3.75 -8.90
N TYR A 191 -20.60 -4.74 -8.01
CA TYR A 191 -19.57 -4.87 -6.96
C TYR A 191 -18.26 -5.45 -7.48
N LEU A 192 -17.20 -5.26 -6.70
CA LEU A 192 -15.90 -5.90 -6.90
C LEU A 192 -15.58 -6.85 -5.75
N ASP A 193 -14.95 -7.97 -6.07
CA ASP A 193 -14.35 -8.89 -5.10
C ASP A 193 -12.93 -8.46 -4.74
N TYR A 194 -12.15 -8.02 -5.75
CA TYR A 194 -10.79 -7.54 -5.55
C TYR A 194 -10.48 -6.30 -6.39
N ILE A 195 -9.67 -5.42 -5.80
CA ILE A 195 -8.86 -4.46 -6.53
C ILE A 195 -7.44 -4.99 -6.58
N ILE A 196 -6.87 -5.11 -7.78
CA ILE A 196 -5.50 -5.57 -8.03
C ILE A 196 -4.66 -4.33 -8.35
N THR A 197 -3.57 -4.11 -7.64
CA THR A 197 -2.90 -2.81 -7.68
C THR A 197 -1.39 -2.91 -7.69
N VAL A 198 -0.75 -1.83 -8.15
CA VAL A 198 0.70 -1.61 -8.11
C VAL A 198 0.97 -0.23 -7.55
N ASP A 199 1.76 -0.15 -6.50
CA ASP A 199 2.24 1.08 -5.85
C ASP A 199 1.16 2.09 -5.41
N ILE A 200 -0.13 1.68 -5.40
CA ILE A 200 -1.21 2.49 -4.84
C ILE A 200 -1.92 1.69 -3.75
N PHE A 201 -2.57 2.38 -2.82
CA PHE A 201 -3.23 1.80 -1.63
C PHE A 201 -2.28 1.15 -0.60
N SER A 202 -0.97 1.25 -0.80
CA SER A 202 0.03 0.73 0.15
C SER A 202 0.23 1.65 1.36
N GLU A 203 0.04 2.95 1.18
CA GLU A 203 0.18 3.98 2.21
C GLU A 203 -0.96 5.01 2.09
N GLY A 204 -1.40 5.57 3.22
CA GLY A 204 -2.37 6.68 3.25
C GLY A 204 -3.80 6.33 2.83
N THR A 205 -4.15 5.05 2.74
CA THR A 205 -5.49 4.60 2.36
C THR A 205 -6.12 3.83 3.51
N ASP A 206 -7.31 4.25 3.93
CA ASP A 206 -8.12 3.58 4.94
C ASP A 206 -9.39 3.02 4.27
N ILE A 207 -9.42 1.71 4.04
CA ILE A 207 -10.59 0.98 3.52
C ILE A 207 -10.97 -0.06 4.58
N VAL A 208 -11.80 0.36 5.51
CA VAL A 208 -12.15 -0.40 6.73
C VAL A 208 -12.78 -1.77 6.40
N GLU A 209 -13.48 -1.88 5.27
CA GLU A 209 -14.19 -3.08 4.85
C GLU A 209 -13.29 -4.15 4.24
N VAL A 210 -12.02 -3.85 3.94
CA VAL A 210 -11.09 -4.84 3.41
C VAL A 210 -10.89 -5.98 4.41
N ASN A 211 -11.15 -7.21 3.96
CA ASN A 211 -11.10 -8.40 4.78
C ASN A 211 -10.12 -9.47 4.27
N GLN A 212 -9.44 -9.21 3.16
CA GLN A 212 -8.35 -10.05 2.67
C GLN A 212 -7.32 -9.21 1.89
N VAL A 213 -6.04 -9.44 2.16
CA VAL A 213 -4.93 -8.81 1.44
C VAL A 213 -3.99 -9.90 0.93
N ILE A 214 -3.63 -9.82 -0.34
CA ILE A 214 -2.71 -10.75 -1.00
C ILE A 214 -1.53 -9.94 -1.56
N MET A 215 -0.31 -10.37 -1.24
CA MET A 215 0.92 -9.76 -1.74
C MET A 215 1.63 -10.79 -2.64
N LEU A 216 1.81 -10.44 -3.93
CA LEU A 216 2.38 -11.30 -4.98
C LEU A 216 3.78 -10.83 -5.41
#